data_eeb2254c39f5f05be593b79f3fdf9a1f
#
_entry.id   eeb2254c39f5f05be593b79f3fdf9a1f
#
_cell.length_a   1.000
_cell.length_b   1.000
_cell.length_c   1.000
_cell.angle_alpha   90.00
_cell.angle_beta   90.00
_cell.angle_gamma   90.00
#
_symmetry.space_group_name_H-M   'P 1'
#
loop_
_entity.id
_entity.type
_entity.pdbx_description
1 polymer ?
#
loop_
_entity_poly.entity_id
_entity_poly.type
_entity_poly.pdbx_seq_one_letter_code
_entity_poly.pdbx_strand_id
1 'polypeptide(L)'
;VFTFKLITDSQGRKFGKSESGALYLDPTMTSPYHVYQYFMNVSDADVLRYLYIFDLRDIQEINELYKAHMEHPELRKGQKELAKVIVTALHGAKVAEKCEKMSVALFQDDFTGLEASDLASLTDGLTIVETTNDLPILDALITLKLAGSKREAREFVNSGAVKVNGNKVGIDKILTK
;
A
#
# COMPACT_ATOMS: atom_id res chain seq x y z
N VAL A 1 0.71 -0.64 40.68
CA VAL A 1 1.06 -0.23 39.28
C VAL A 1 0.55 -1.32 38.35
N PHE A 2 -0.28 -0.97 37.40
CA PHE A 2 -0.73 -1.89 36.36
C PHE A 2 0.15 -1.67 35.12
N THR A 3 0.65 -2.74 34.52
CA THR A 3 1.42 -2.70 33.28
C THR A 3 0.79 -3.63 32.25
N PHE A 4 0.75 -3.20 31.00
CA PHE A 4 0.35 -4.04 29.88
C PHE A 4 1.59 -4.54 29.13
N LYS A 5 1.49 -5.72 28.55
CA LYS A 5 2.53 -6.19 27.64
C LYS A 5 2.66 -5.23 26.46
N LEU A 6 3.90 -4.98 26.06
CA LEU A 6 4.19 -4.20 24.85
C LEU A 6 3.60 -4.92 23.63
N ILE A 7 2.95 -4.17 22.75
CA ILE A 7 2.48 -4.69 21.48
C ILE A 7 3.70 -4.92 20.58
N THR A 8 3.87 -6.15 20.14
CA THR A 8 4.95 -6.56 19.25
C THR A 8 4.35 -7.35 18.09
N ASP A 9 5.08 -7.46 16.97
CA ASP A 9 4.76 -8.44 15.94
C ASP A 9 5.17 -9.87 16.34
N SER A 10 4.88 -10.83 15.47
CA SER A 10 5.24 -12.25 15.64
C SER A 10 6.74 -12.53 15.74
N GLN A 11 7.58 -11.58 15.32
CA GLN A 11 9.04 -11.63 15.41
C GLN A 11 9.58 -10.91 16.67
N GLY A 12 8.71 -10.38 17.53
CA GLY A 12 9.08 -9.66 18.75
C GLY A 12 9.51 -8.21 18.53
N ARG A 13 9.36 -7.65 17.32
CA ARG A 13 9.66 -6.25 17.04
C ARG A 13 8.54 -5.36 17.58
N LYS A 14 8.90 -4.17 18.08
CA LYS A 14 7.93 -3.22 18.64
C LYS A 14 6.98 -2.72 17.56
N PHE A 15 5.67 -2.74 17.87
CA PHE A 15 4.64 -2.19 17.01
C PHE A 15 4.85 -0.68 16.77
N GLY A 16 4.54 -0.23 15.55
CA GLY A 16 4.61 1.19 15.18
C GLY A 16 6.03 1.72 14.90
N LYS A 17 7.05 0.83 14.87
CA LYS A 17 8.40 1.15 14.41
C LYS A 17 8.77 0.20 13.29
N SER A 18 8.73 0.68 12.06
CA SER A 18 9.24 -0.05 10.90
C SER A 18 10.66 0.39 10.57
N GLU A 19 11.36 -0.35 9.72
CA GLU A 19 12.66 0.07 9.16
C GLU A 19 12.54 1.39 8.37
N SER A 20 11.34 1.71 7.88
CA SER A 20 11.01 2.95 7.17
C SER A 20 10.59 4.12 8.08
N GLY A 21 10.59 3.95 9.42
CA GLY A 21 10.24 5.00 10.37
C GLY A 21 9.05 4.68 11.27
N ALA A 22 8.58 5.69 12.01
CA ALA A 22 7.43 5.58 12.90
C ALA A 22 6.12 5.79 12.12
N LEU A 23 5.10 5.00 12.46
CA LEU A 23 3.74 5.21 11.98
C LEU A 23 3.06 6.28 12.86
N TYR A 24 2.81 7.44 12.30
CA TYR A 24 2.14 8.54 13.01
C TYR A 24 0.63 8.48 12.77
N LEU A 25 -0.15 8.90 13.79
CA LEU A 25 -1.61 8.98 13.70
C LEU A 25 -2.08 10.27 13.02
N ASP A 26 -1.22 11.30 12.99
CA ASP A 26 -1.49 12.57 12.34
C ASP A 26 -1.43 12.39 10.81
N PRO A 27 -2.52 12.68 10.07
CA PRO A 27 -2.57 12.48 8.63
C PRO A 27 -1.62 13.38 7.84
N THR A 28 -1.06 14.44 8.46
CA THR A 28 -0.04 15.30 7.85
C THR A 28 1.36 14.69 7.92
N MET A 29 1.59 13.73 8.82
CA MET A 29 2.86 13.04 8.99
C MET A 29 2.88 11.65 8.36
N THR A 30 1.74 10.93 8.43
CA THR A 30 1.53 9.63 7.77
C THR A 30 0.16 9.65 7.13
N SER A 31 0.09 9.57 5.82
CA SER A 31 -1.19 9.59 5.12
C SER A 31 -2.09 8.41 5.56
N PRO A 32 -3.41 8.57 5.58
CA PRO A 32 -4.34 7.48 5.90
C PRO A 32 -4.14 6.25 4.99
N TYR A 33 -3.75 6.48 3.74
CA TYR A 33 -3.43 5.41 2.81
C TYR A 33 -2.16 4.65 3.22
N HIS A 34 -1.13 5.33 3.70
CA HIS A 34 0.08 4.68 4.21
C HIS A 34 -0.22 3.84 5.46
N VAL A 35 -1.08 4.35 6.36
CA VAL A 35 -1.59 3.57 7.51
C VAL A 35 -2.31 2.31 7.02
N TYR A 36 -3.20 2.45 6.03
CA TYR A 36 -3.93 1.33 5.43
C TYR A 36 -2.96 0.28 4.88
N GLN A 37 -1.96 0.69 4.08
CA GLN A 37 -0.96 -0.20 3.50
C GLN A 37 -0.07 -0.88 4.55
N TYR A 38 0.26 -0.19 5.63
CA TYR A 38 0.99 -0.80 6.75
C TYR A 38 0.26 -2.04 7.27
N PHE A 39 -1.05 -1.93 7.52
CA PHE A 39 -1.85 -3.06 8.03
C PHE A 39 -2.17 -4.09 6.95
N MET A 40 -2.25 -3.68 5.70
CA MET A 40 -2.32 -4.61 4.56
C MET A 40 -1.07 -5.51 4.45
N ASN A 41 0.08 -5.06 4.94
CA ASN A 41 1.35 -5.78 4.83
C ASN A 41 1.74 -6.56 6.09
N VAL A 42 0.89 -6.61 7.12
CA VAL A 42 1.16 -7.45 8.30
C VAL A 42 1.10 -8.93 7.94
N SER A 43 1.87 -9.75 8.67
CA SER A 43 1.88 -11.19 8.47
C SER A 43 0.54 -11.83 8.89
N ASP A 44 0.17 -12.95 8.29
CA ASP A 44 -1.04 -13.69 8.68
C ASP A 44 -1.00 -14.10 10.16
N ALA A 45 0.19 -14.37 10.69
CA ALA A 45 0.40 -14.71 12.11
C ALA A 45 0.06 -13.55 13.07
N ASP A 46 0.10 -12.31 12.59
CA ASP A 46 -0.18 -11.12 13.39
C ASP A 46 -1.64 -10.65 13.28
N VAL A 47 -2.34 -11.04 12.23
CA VAL A 47 -3.70 -10.56 11.92
C VAL A 47 -4.66 -10.77 13.10
N LEU A 48 -4.78 -12.00 13.60
CA LEU A 48 -5.73 -12.29 14.70
C LEU A 48 -5.41 -11.50 15.95
N ARG A 49 -4.12 -11.42 16.29
CA ARG A 49 -3.66 -10.68 17.46
C ARG A 49 -3.98 -9.20 17.36
N TYR A 50 -3.77 -8.60 16.20
CA TYR A 50 -4.08 -7.18 16.00
C TYR A 50 -5.57 -6.92 15.91
N LEU A 51 -6.36 -7.83 15.33
CA LEU A 51 -7.83 -7.75 15.39
C LEU A 51 -8.32 -7.74 16.83
N TYR A 52 -7.84 -8.63 17.72
CA TYR A 52 -8.23 -8.61 19.13
C TYR A 52 -7.84 -7.33 19.88
N ILE A 53 -6.82 -6.60 19.41
CA ILE A 53 -6.38 -5.36 20.04
C ILE A 53 -7.14 -4.14 19.51
N PHE A 54 -7.42 -4.09 18.22
CA PHE A 54 -7.88 -2.89 17.55
C PHE A 54 -9.33 -2.95 17.07
N ASP A 55 -9.91 -4.13 16.96
CA ASP A 55 -11.29 -4.32 16.52
C ASP A 55 -12.21 -4.43 17.75
N LEU A 56 -13.28 -3.64 17.76
CA LEU A 56 -14.25 -3.62 18.86
C LEU A 56 -15.45 -4.55 18.63
N ARG A 57 -15.45 -5.36 17.57
CA ARG A 57 -16.45 -6.39 17.33
C ARG A 57 -16.35 -7.50 18.35
N ASP A 58 -17.40 -8.32 18.47
CA ASP A 58 -17.39 -9.48 19.32
C ASP A 58 -16.31 -10.49 18.95
N ILE A 59 -15.72 -11.14 19.95
CA ILE A 59 -14.66 -12.15 19.77
C ILE A 59 -15.07 -13.25 18.79
N GLN A 60 -16.37 -13.63 18.80
CA GLN A 60 -16.87 -14.64 17.88
C GLN A 60 -16.79 -14.19 16.42
N GLU A 61 -17.20 -12.95 16.13
CA GLU A 61 -17.11 -12.36 14.78
C GLU A 61 -15.66 -12.27 14.30
N ILE A 62 -14.74 -11.88 15.18
CA ILE A 62 -13.30 -11.81 14.87
C ILE A 62 -12.76 -13.20 14.56
N ASN A 63 -13.15 -14.23 15.30
CA ASN A 63 -12.72 -15.60 15.07
C ASN A 63 -13.26 -16.17 13.76
N GLU A 64 -14.51 -15.86 13.40
CA GLU A 64 -15.11 -16.27 12.12
C GLU A 64 -14.40 -15.58 10.94
N LEU A 65 -14.12 -14.29 11.04
CA LEU A 65 -13.32 -13.56 10.07
C LEU A 65 -11.94 -14.20 9.89
N TYR A 66 -11.26 -14.48 11.00
CA TYR A 66 -9.93 -15.09 10.94
C TYR A 66 -9.94 -16.48 10.34
N LYS A 67 -10.95 -17.29 10.66
CA LYS A 67 -11.14 -18.61 10.05
C LYS A 67 -11.32 -18.49 8.54
N ALA A 68 -12.18 -17.58 8.08
CA ALA A 68 -12.39 -17.33 6.66
C ALA A 68 -11.15 -16.75 5.95
N HIS A 69 -10.30 -16.02 6.69
CA HIS A 69 -9.00 -15.59 6.20
C HIS A 69 -8.03 -16.77 6.02
N MET A 70 -7.95 -17.66 7.00
CA MET A 70 -7.03 -18.81 6.96
C MET A 70 -7.42 -19.88 5.94
N GLU A 71 -8.67 -19.92 5.49
CA GLU A 71 -9.11 -20.77 4.36
C GLU A 71 -8.51 -20.28 3.02
N HIS A 72 -8.33 -18.96 2.86
CA HIS A 72 -7.82 -18.30 1.65
C HIS A 72 -6.91 -17.12 2.02
N PRO A 73 -5.71 -17.36 2.57
CA PRO A 73 -4.81 -16.28 3.00
C PRO A 73 -4.38 -15.35 1.87
N GLU A 74 -4.29 -15.89 0.64
CA GLU A 74 -3.94 -15.14 -0.58
C GLU A 74 -4.90 -13.98 -0.87
N LEU A 75 -6.15 -14.06 -0.42
CA LEU A 75 -7.16 -13.01 -0.57
C LEU A 75 -6.97 -11.86 0.43
N ARG A 76 -6.14 -12.06 1.44
CA ARG A 76 -5.80 -11.08 2.49
C ARG A 76 -7.03 -10.47 3.19
N LYS A 77 -8.09 -11.26 3.38
CA LYS A 77 -9.34 -10.79 4.01
C LYS A 77 -9.10 -10.20 5.40
N GLY A 78 -8.29 -10.88 6.21
CA GLY A 78 -7.98 -10.43 7.57
C GLY A 78 -7.23 -9.10 7.59
N GLN A 79 -6.22 -8.93 6.74
CA GLN A 79 -5.48 -7.67 6.62
C GLN A 79 -6.37 -6.53 6.12
N LYS A 80 -7.24 -6.77 5.13
CA LYS A 80 -8.19 -5.78 4.62
C LYS A 80 -9.12 -5.27 5.71
N GLU A 81 -9.72 -6.18 6.47
CA GLU A 81 -10.60 -5.81 7.58
C GLU A 81 -9.85 -5.08 8.68
N LEU A 82 -8.66 -5.55 9.05
CA LEU A 82 -7.81 -4.90 10.05
C LEU A 82 -7.45 -3.47 9.63
N ALA A 83 -6.99 -3.28 8.40
CA ALA A 83 -6.67 -1.97 7.85
C ALA A 83 -7.89 -1.04 7.83
N LYS A 84 -9.04 -1.56 7.41
CA LYS A 84 -10.30 -0.82 7.37
C LYS A 84 -10.76 -0.38 8.77
N VAL A 85 -10.74 -1.27 9.75
CA VAL A 85 -11.11 -0.98 11.13
C VAL A 85 -10.24 0.14 11.68
N ILE A 86 -8.93 0.06 11.51
CA ILE A 86 -7.99 1.04 12.07
C ILE A 86 -8.13 2.40 11.38
N VAL A 87 -8.17 2.44 10.05
CA VAL A 87 -8.34 3.71 9.32
C VAL A 87 -9.72 4.31 9.61
N THR A 88 -10.77 3.49 9.79
CA THR A 88 -12.09 3.97 10.20
C THR A 88 -12.05 4.62 11.58
N ALA A 89 -11.38 3.99 12.54
CA ALA A 89 -11.26 4.53 13.89
C ALA A 89 -10.47 5.85 13.96
N LEU A 90 -9.44 5.99 13.12
CA LEU A 90 -8.56 7.17 13.11
C LEU A 90 -9.11 8.32 12.25
N HIS A 91 -9.67 8.02 11.09
CA HIS A 91 -9.95 9.01 10.04
C HIS A 91 -11.38 8.96 9.51
N GLY A 92 -12.19 8.00 9.98
CA GLY A 92 -13.59 7.82 9.58
C GLY A 92 -13.80 6.88 8.40
N ALA A 93 -15.04 6.36 8.29
CA ALA A 93 -15.39 5.29 7.33
C ALA A 93 -15.18 5.71 5.87
N LYS A 94 -15.51 6.96 5.51
CA LYS A 94 -15.33 7.46 4.13
C LYS A 94 -13.86 7.43 3.69
N VAL A 95 -12.94 7.77 4.60
CA VAL A 95 -11.50 7.72 4.31
C VAL A 95 -11.02 6.28 4.17
N ALA A 96 -11.51 5.36 5.02
CA ALA A 96 -11.19 3.95 4.92
C ALA A 96 -11.66 3.33 3.58
N GLU A 97 -12.89 3.63 3.15
CA GLU A 97 -13.40 3.21 1.83
C GLU A 97 -12.57 3.76 0.67
N LYS A 98 -12.12 5.01 0.79
CA LYS A 98 -11.24 5.62 -0.19
C LYS A 98 -9.89 4.90 -0.26
N CYS A 99 -9.27 4.59 0.87
CA CYS A 99 -8.03 3.83 0.93
C CYS A 99 -8.17 2.42 0.33
N GLU A 100 -9.30 1.76 0.59
CA GLU A 100 -9.60 0.45 -0.01
C GLU A 100 -9.69 0.54 -1.54
N LYS A 101 -10.44 1.52 -2.09
CA LYS A 101 -10.53 1.75 -3.54
C LYS A 101 -9.15 2.03 -4.16
N MET A 102 -8.35 2.87 -3.52
CA MET A 102 -6.98 3.17 -3.96
C MET A 102 -6.10 1.92 -3.98
N SER A 103 -6.22 1.06 -2.96
CA SER A 103 -5.48 -0.21 -2.90
C SER A 103 -5.89 -1.16 -4.03
N VAL A 104 -7.20 -1.26 -4.32
CA VAL A 104 -7.70 -2.07 -5.44
C VAL A 104 -7.23 -1.52 -6.78
N ALA A 105 -7.29 -0.20 -6.98
CA ALA A 105 -6.84 0.47 -8.20
C ALA A 105 -5.37 0.16 -8.52
N LEU A 106 -4.49 0.21 -7.52
CA LEU A 106 -3.08 -0.16 -7.68
C LEU A 106 -2.87 -1.63 -8.06
N PHE A 107 -3.68 -2.53 -7.48
CA PHE A 107 -3.58 -3.96 -7.78
C PHE A 107 -4.08 -4.33 -9.18
N GLN A 108 -5.07 -3.60 -9.67
CA GLN A 108 -5.70 -3.85 -10.97
C GLN A 108 -5.12 -3.01 -12.10
N ASP A 109 -4.18 -2.11 -11.81
CA ASP A 109 -3.66 -1.09 -12.74
C ASP A 109 -4.81 -0.23 -13.34
N ASP A 110 -5.93 -0.09 -12.62
CA ASP A 110 -7.10 0.68 -13.05
C ASP A 110 -7.35 1.86 -12.11
N PHE A 111 -6.96 3.03 -12.54
CA PHE A 111 -7.09 4.29 -11.80
C PHE A 111 -8.36 5.07 -12.19
N THR A 112 -9.28 4.44 -12.94
CA THR A 112 -10.53 5.06 -13.35
C THR A 112 -11.39 5.38 -12.12
N GLY A 113 -11.80 6.63 -11.98
CA GLY A 113 -12.65 7.08 -10.87
C GLY A 113 -11.90 7.49 -9.59
N LEU A 114 -10.55 7.53 -9.62
CA LEU A 114 -9.77 8.21 -8.58
C LEU A 114 -9.65 9.70 -8.88
N GLU A 115 -9.72 10.52 -7.83
CA GLU A 115 -9.48 11.96 -7.92
C GLU A 115 -7.98 12.28 -7.93
N ALA A 116 -7.60 13.47 -8.41
CA ALA A 116 -6.20 13.90 -8.40
C ALA A 116 -5.58 13.89 -6.99
N SER A 117 -6.38 14.19 -5.95
CA SER A 117 -5.96 14.10 -4.55
C SER A 117 -5.64 12.67 -4.11
N ASP A 118 -6.29 11.68 -4.71
CA ASP A 118 -6.07 10.26 -4.43
C ASP A 118 -4.76 9.80 -5.05
N LEU A 119 -4.52 10.21 -6.30
CA LEU A 119 -3.25 9.95 -6.97
C LEU A 119 -2.08 10.56 -6.20
N ALA A 120 -2.21 11.77 -5.67
CA ALA A 120 -1.20 12.38 -4.82
C ALA A 120 -0.90 11.53 -3.57
N SER A 121 -1.95 10.98 -2.95
CA SER A 121 -1.78 10.10 -1.78
C SER A 121 -1.18 8.73 -2.14
N LEU A 122 -1.46 8.21 -3.35
CA LEU A 122 -0.85 6.98 -3.87
C LEU A 122 0.63 7.14 -4.16
N THR A 123 1.04 8.33 -4.55
CA THR A 123 2.43 8.66 -4.89
C THR A 123 3.27 9.04 -3.67
N ASP A 124 2.65 9.13 -2.48
CA ASP A 124 3.35 9.37 -1.23
C ASP A 124 4.38 8.26 -0.98
N GLY A 125 5.66 8.64 -0.89
CA GLY A 125 6.78 7.70 -0.78
C GLY A 125 7.29 7.11 -2.10
N LEU A 126 6.69 7.44 -3.25
CA LEU A 126 7.22 7.08 -4.56
C LEU A 126 8.12 8.19 -5.12
N THR A 127 9.07 7.79 -5.96
CA THR A 127 9.86 8.77 -6.71
C THR A 127 9.00 9.36 -7.81
N ILE A 128 8.67 10.65 -7.70
CA ILE A 128 7.92 11.40 -8.71
C ILE A 128 8.90 12.27 -9.48
N VAL A 129 8.74 12.30 -10.79
CA VAL A 129 9.44 13.23 -11.68
C VAL A 129 8.42 13.99 -12.49
N GLU A 130 8.38 15.29 -12.27
CA GLU A 130 7.61 16.20 -13.10
C GLU A 130 8.44 16.59 -14.33
N THR A 131 7.84 16.47 -15.51
CA THR A 131 8.46 16.92 -16.76
C THR A 131 7.49 17.78 -17.56
N THR A 132 8.00 18.84 -18.13
CA THR A 132 7.26 19.69 -19.05
C THR A 132 7.47 19.31 -20.52
N ASN A 133 8.45 18.46 -20.77
CA ASN A 133 8.85 18.01 -22.11
C ASN A 133 8.51 16.53 -22.29
N ASP A 134 8.38 16.13 -23.54
CA ASP A 134 8.28 14.73 -23.94
C ASP A 134 9.49 13.95 -23.41
N LEU A 135 9.24 12.83 -22.72
CA LEU A 135 10.28 12.05 -22.08
C LEU A 135 10.30 10.62 -22.66
N PRO A 136 11.37 10.22 -23.35
CA PRO A 136 11.51 8.83 -23.82
C PRO A 136 11.50 7.85 -22.64
N ILE A 137 10.85 6.69 -22.82
CA ILE A 137 10.66 5.70 -21.73
C ILE A 137 11.98 5.25 -21.10
N LEU A 138 13.04 5.11 -21.91
CA LEU A 138 14.35 4.69 -21.38
C LEU A 138 14.97 5.76 -20.46
N ASP A 139 14.81 7.02 -20.82
CA ASP A 139 15.31 8.13 -20.01
C ASP A 139 14.43 8.32 -18.75
N ALA A 140 13.12 8.08 -18.86
CA ALA A 140 12.22 8.07 -17.71
C ALA A 140 12.64 7.03 -16.66
N LEU A 141 12.94 5.79 -17.07
CA LEU A 141 13.38 4.73 -16.17
C LEU A 141 14.68 5.07 -15.44
N ILE A 142 15.61 5.75 -16.09
CA ILE A 142 16.86 6.21 -15.47
C ILE A 142 16.59 7.36 -14.49
N THR A 143 15.79 8.34 -14.92
CA THR A 143 15.45 9.52 -14.09
C THR A 143 14.71 9.10 -12.82
N LEU A 144 13.82 8.11 -12.90
CA LEU A 144 13.11 7.50 -11.77
C LEU A 144 13.99 6.56 -10.96
N LYS A 145 15.26 6.35 -11.33
CA LYS A 145 16.21 5.42 -10.70
C LYS A 145 15.70 3.96 -10.67
N LEU A 146 14.82 3.60 -11.59
CA LEU A 146 14.34 2.23 -11.78
C LEU A 146 15.32 1.38 -12.59
N ALA A 147 16.18 2.02 -13.39
CA ALA A 147 17.28 1.38 -14.08
C ALA A 147 18.58 2.19 -13.89
N GLY A 148 19.69 1.51 -13.70
CA GLY A 148 21.01 2.14 -13.53
C GLY A 148 21.68 2.53 -14.84
N SER A 149 21.17 2.04 -15.98
CA SER A 149 21.72 2.31 -17.31
C SER A 149 20.68 2.16 -18.42
N LYS A 150 20.95 2.79 -19.59
CA LYS A 150 20.10 2.61 -20.77
C LYS A 150 20.04 1.16 -21.28
N ARG A 151 21.07 0.37 -21.01
CA ARG A 151 21.08 -1.05 -21.36
C ARG A 151 20.08 -1.81 -20.50
N GLU A 152 20.13 -1.63 -19.20
CA GLU A 152 19.21 -2.24 -18.24
C GLU A 152 17.75 -1.79 -18.49
N ALA A 153 17.54 -0.51 -18.75
CA ALA A 153 16.23 0.02 -19.12
C ALA A 153 15.65 -0.70 -20.37
N ARG A 154 16.48 -0.94 -21.41
CA ARG A 154 16.06 -1.72 -22.58
C ARG A 154 15.70 -3.15 -22.25
N GLU A 155 16.47 -3.81 -21.37
CA GLU A 155 16.19 -5.17 -20.92
C GLU A 155 14.83 -5.24 -20.22
N PHE A 156 14.51 -4.29 -19.34
CA PHE A 156 13.22 -4.21 -18.66
C PHE A 156 12.05 -3.98 -19.64
N VAL A 157 12.20 -3.10 -20.60
CA VAL A 157 11.16 -2.86 -21.61
C VAL A 157 10.97 -4.09 -22.50
N ASN A 158 12.05 -4.70 -22.99
CA ASN A 158 11.98 -5.87 -23.87
C ASN A 158 11.42 -7.12 -23.18
N SER A 159 11.66 -7.28 -21.89
CA SER A 159 11.05 -8.36 -21.09
C SER A 159 9.56 -8.15 -20.81
N GLY A 160 9.01 -6.97 -21.15
CA GLY A 160 7.63 -6.60 -20.88
C GLY A 160 7.35 -6.29 -19.42
N ALA A 161 8.39 -6.02 -18.63
CA ALA A 161 8.26 -5.63 -17.22
C ALA A 161 7.76 -4.18 -17.05
N VAL A 162 7.90 -3.34 -18.08
CA VAL A 162 7.49 -1.94 -18.04
C VAL A 162 6.10 -1.76 -18.62
N LYS A 163 5.24 -1.15 -17.82
CA LYS A 163 3.90 -0.74 -18.25
C LYS A 163 3.72 0.76 -18.05
N VAL A 164 2.96 1.38 -18.93
CA VAL A 164 2.50 2.76 -18.79
C VAL A 164 0.97 2.76 -18.88
N ASN A 165 0.32 3.25 -17.83
CA ASN A 165 -1.15 3.23 -17.71
C ASN A 165 -1.73 1.81 -17.93
N GLY A 166 -1.12 0.79 -17.29
CA GLY A 166 -1.53 -0.61 -17.39
C GLY A 166 -1.09 -1.35 -18.67
N ASN A 167 -0.63 -0.65 -19.69
CA ASN A 167 -0.26 -1.23 -20.98
C ASN A 167 1.26 -1.44 -21.11
N LYS A 168 1.68 -2.60 -21.61
CA LYS A 168 3.08 -2.85 -21.97
C LYS A 168 3.52 -1.89 -23.06
N VAL A 169 4.73 -1.38 -22.93
CA VAL A 169 5.28 -0.38 -23.86
C VAL A 169 6.53 -0.88 -24.55
N GLY A 170 6.80 -0.37 -25.76
CA GLY A 170 8.03 -0.61 -26.49
C GLY A 170 9.11 0.44 -26.17
N ILE A 171 10.34 0.17 -26.66
CA ILE A 171 11.51 1.04 -26.44
C ILE A 171 11.37 2.44 -27.03
N ASP A 172 10.53 2.58 -28.06
CA ASP A 172 10.28 3.85 -28.75
C ASP A 172 9.16 4.68 -28.12
N LYS A 173 8.60 4.22 -26.98
CA LYS A 173 7.54 4.95 -26.28
C LYS A 173 8.06 6.27 -25.74
N ILE A 174 7.35 7.33 -26.09
CA ILE A 174 7.55 8.66 -25.54
C ILE A 174 6.39 8.95 -24.59
N LEU A 175 6.69 9.41 -23.40
CA LEU A 175 5.72 9.90 -22.42
C LEU A 175 5.45 11.37 -22.76
N THR A 176 4.24 11.65 -23.14
CA THR A 176 3.74 13.01 -23.42
C THR A 176 2.82 13.45 -22.27
N LYS A 177 2.59 14.75 -22.18
CA LYS A 177 1.71 15.34 -21.16
C LYS A 177 0.25 14.93 -21.37
#